data_e245536ea2f0f5b102438512e175eedc
#
_entry.id   e245536ea2f0f5b102438512e175eedc
#
_cell.length_a   1.000
_cell.length_b   1.000
_cell.length_c   1.000
_cell.angle_alpha   90.00
_cell.angle_beta   90.00
_cell.angle_gamma   90.00
#
_symmetry.space_group_name_H-M   'P 1'
#
loop_
_entity.id
_entity.type
_entity.pdbx_description
1 polymer ?
#
loop_
_entity_poly.entity_id
_entity_poly.type
_entity_poly.pdbx_seq_one_letter_code
_entity_poly.pdbx_strand_id
1 'polypeptide(L)'
;MAIIKHKEQRVAVFIDTQNLYHSAKNLYQRKVNFDQIVRDSVAGRKLVRAIAYVISSEAGDEKAFFEALTKIGIETKTKDLQVFQGGAKKGDWDVGLTVDAITIAPKVDAVVLVSGDGDYIPLVKYLQIHAIQVEVVSFGKSTSKNLIEHADDFIDLGESPRKYLIGYSGRDGGKRKV
;
A
#
# COMPACT_ATOMS: atom_id res chain seq x y z
N MET A 1 -8.69 -16.68 7.52
CA MET A 1 -8.63 -17.96 6.75
C MET A 1 -7.68 -17.70 5.58
N ALA A 2 -6.67 -18.53 5.39
CA ALA A 2 -5.77 -18.35 4.24
C ALA A 2 -6.55 -18.62 2.95
N ILE A 3 -6.49 -17.68 2.02
CA ILE A 3 -7.10 -17.83 0.70
C ILE A 3 -6.16 -18.55 -0.25
N ILE A 4 -6.71 -19.19 -1.26
CA ILE A 4 -5.93 -19.84 -2.30
C ILE A 4 -5.55 -18.80 -3.35
N LYS A 5 -4.24 -18.68 -3.64
CA LYS A 5 -3.70 -17.79 -4.69
C LYS A 5 -3.29 -18.64 -5.89
N HIS A 6 -4.17 -18.71 -6.89
CA HIS A 6 -3.88 -19.44 -8.13
C HIS A 6 -3.02 -18.60 -9.07
N LYS A 7 -2.00 -19.20 -9.69
CA LYS A 7 -1.09 -18.52 -10.64
C LYS A 7 -1.81 -17.84 -11.81
N GLU A 8 -2.97 -18.38 -12.19
CA GLU A 8 -3.77 -17.85 -13.31
C GLU A 8 -4.57 -16.59 -12.93
N GLN A 9 -4.73 -16.27 -11.65
CA GLN A 9 -5.43 -15.06 -11.23
C GLN A 9 -4.74 -13.81 -11.78
N ARG A 10 -5.56 -12.89 -12.29
CA ARG A 10 -5.17 -11.53 -12.68
C ARG A 10 -5.26 -10.64 -11.46
N VAL A 11 -4.19 -9.94 -11.15
CA VAL A 11 -4.07 -9.12 -9.94
C VAL A 11 -3.78 -7.68 -10.28
N ALA A 12 -4.45 -6.75 -9.62
CA ALA A 12 -4.05 -5.34 -9.57
C ALA A 12 -3.60 -4.97 -8.15
N VAL A 13 -2.55 -4.16 -8.06
CA VAL A 13 -1.97 -3.69 -6.80
C VAL A 13 -2.11 -2.17 -6.72
N PHE A 14 -2.75 -1.68 -5.67
CA PHE A 14 -2.96 -0.25 -5.41
C PHE A 14 -2.22 0.14 -4.14
N ILE A 15 -1.28 1.07 -4.24
CA ILE A 15 -0.36 1.41 -3.15
C ILE A 15 -0.61 2.84 -2.69
N ASP A 16 -1.12 2.98 -1.48
CA ASP A 16 -1.16 4.23 -0.74
C ASP A 16 0.22 4.48 -0.13
N THR A 17 1.08 5.18 -0.88
CA THR A 17 2.48 5.36 -0.48
C THR A 17 2.61 6.17 0.80
N GLN A 18 1.71 7.13 1.01
CA GLN A 18 1.74 8.01 2.18
C GLN A 18 1.42 7.25 3.45
N ASN A 19 0.40 6.39 3.43
CA ASN A 19 0.03 5.54 4.56
C ASN A 19 1.21 4.62 4.96
N LEU A 20 1.83 3.95 3.98
CA LEU A 20 2.97 3.07 4.22
C LEU A 20 4.21 3.84 4.72
N TYR A 21 4.50 5.00 4.12
CA TYR A 21 5.62 5.84 4.53
C TYR A 21 5.49 6.30 5.98
N HIS A 22 4.32 6.83 6.36
CA HIS A 22 4.09 7.28 7.73
C HIS A 22 4.14 6.13 8.73
N SER A 23 3.57 4.97 8.38
CA SER A 23 3.61 3.77 9.21
C SER A 23 5.05 3.29 9.44
N ALA A 24 5.84 3.15 8.38
CA ALA A 24 7.23 2.70 8.47
C ALA A 24 8.11 3.69 9.23
N LYS A 25 7.91 5.01 9.00
CA LYS A 25 8.62 6.06 9.70
C LYS A 25 8.29 6.08 11.19
N ASN A 26 7.02 5.99 11.55
CA ASN A 26 6.57 6.08 12.94
C ASN A 26 6.94 4.82 13.75
N LEU A 27 6.79 3.63 13.16
CA LEU A 27 7.03 2.36 13.84
C LEU A 27 8.52 1.95 13.87
N TYR A 28 9.25 2.24 12.80
CA TYR A 28 10.59 1.69 12.59
C TYR A 28 11.67 2.73 12.24
N GLN A 29 11.29 3.97 11.90
CA GLN A 29 12.18 5.03 11.42
C GLN A 29 13.00 4.57 10.19
N ARG A 30 12.36 3.84 9.29
CA ARG A 30 12.97 3.25 8.09
C ARG A 30 12.14 3.55 6.85
N LYS A 31 12.78 3.39 5.68
CA LYS A 31 12.14 3.49 4.37
C LYS A 31 11.55 2.14 3.97
N VAL A 32 10.47 2.18 3.21
CA VAL A 32 9.76 0.99 2.71
C VAL A 32 10.46 0.43 1.46
N ASN A 33 10.56 -0.89 1.39
CA ASN A 33 10.98 -1.63 0.20
C ASN A 33 9.76 -1.99 -0.66
N PHE A 34 9.34 -1.08 -1.53
CA PHE A 34 8.15 -1.26 -2.36
C PHE A 34 8.31 -2.40 -3.38
N ASP A 35 9.52 -2.65 -3.92
CA ASP A 35 9.77 -3.78 -4.83
C ASP A 35 9.39 -5.10 -4.18
N GLN A 36 9.84 -5.33 -2.96
CA GLN A 36 9.54 -6.56 -2.24
C GLN A 36 8.04 -6.68 -1.89
N ILE A 37 7.40 -5.57 -1.51
CA ILE A 37 5.96 -5.55 -1.22
C ILE A 37 5.17 -5.94 -2.47
N VAL A 38 5.49 -5.38 -3.64
CA VAL A 38 4.79 -5.71 -4.88
C VAL A 38 5.02 -7.16 -5.29
N ARG A 39 6.25 -7.66 -5.21
CA ARG A 39 6.57 -9.06 -5.51
C ARG A 39 5.75 -10.02 -4.67
N ASP A 40 5.68 -9.78 -3.37
CA ASP A 40 4.91 -10.64 -2.46
C ASP A 40 3.39 -10.48 -2.64
N SER A 41 2.94 -9.27 -2.94
CA SER A 41 1.54 -9.00 -3.26
C SER A 41 1.10 -9.74 -4.53
N VAL A 42 1.93 -9.74 -5.55
CA VAL A 42 1.65 -10.48 -6.81
C VAL A 42 1.71 -11.99 -6.59
N ALA A 43 2.64 -12.46 -5.77
CA ALA A 43 2.78 -13.89 -5.39
C ALA A 43 2.80 -14.84 -6.60
N GLY A 44 3.50 -14.49 -7.67
CA GLY A 44 3.63 -15.29 -8.90
C GLY A 44 2.38 -15.33 -9.78
N ARG A 45 1.37 -14.53 -9.48
CA ARG A 45 0.15 -14.37 -10.30
C ARG A 45 0.37 -13.43 -11.49
N LYS A 46 -0.65 -13.26 -12.34
CA LYS A 46 -0.60 -12.38 -13.50
C LYS A 46 -0.87 -10.94 -13.08
N LEU A 47 0.17 -10.12 -12.98
CA LEU A 47 0.03 -8.71 -12.67
C LEU A 47 -0.58 -7.97 -13.86
N VAL A 48 -1.74 -7.34 -13.67
CA VAL A 48 -2.38 -6.46 -14.66
C VAL A 48 -1.86 -5.04 -14.53
N ARG A 49 -1.91 -4.48 -13.32
CA ARG A 49 -1.37 -3.15 -13.00
C ARG A 49 -0.89 -3.08 -11.55
N ALA A 50 0.17 -2.33 -11.32
CA ALA A 50 0.58 -1.86 -10.00
C ALA A 50 0.67 -0.33 -10.05
N ILE A 51 -0.08 0.35 -9.20
CA ILE A 51 -0.16 1.81 -9.18
C ILE A 51 0.17 2.31 -7.78
N ALA A 52 1.17 3.19 -7.71
CA ALA A 52 1.53 3.92 -6.49
C ALA A 52 0.96 5.35 -6.55
N TYR A 53 0.22 5.70 -5.51
CA TYR A 53 -0.39 7.02 -5.35
C TYR A 53 0.50 7.86 -4.43
N VAL A 54 1.00 8.95 -4.95
CA VAL A 54 2.02 9.76 -4.28
C VAL A 54 1.56 11.21 -4.16
N ILE A 55 1.76 11.79 -2.98
CA ILE A 55 1.62 13.22 -2.77
C ILE A 55 3.00 13.83 -2.94
N SER A 56 3.17 14.70 -3.93
CA SER A 56 4.43 15.40 -4.15
C SER A 56 4.60 16.55 -3.16
N SER A 57 5.80 16.67 -2.61
CA SER A 57 6.22 17.80 -1.80
C SER A 57 6.99 18.82 -2.64
N GLU A 58 7.00 20.09 -2.24
CA GLU A 58 7.75 21.14 -2.93
C GLU A 58 9.28 20.90 -2.92
N ALA A 59 9.77 19.95 -2.14
CA ALA A 59 11.21 19.72 -1.94
C ALA A 59 11.91 18.97 -3.10
N GLY A 60 11.19 18.38 -4.05
CA GLY A 60 11.77 17.80 -5.26
C GLY A 60 12.63 16.54 -5.10
N ASP A 61 12.77 16.01 -3.87
CA ASP A 61 13.59 14.83 -3.57
C ASP A 61 12.98 13.50 -4.06
N GLU A 62 11.82 13.56 -4.69
CA GLU A 62 11.00 12.40 -5.02
C GLU A 62 11.33 11.79 -6.39
N LYS A 63 12.11 12.49 -7.23
CA LYS A 63 12.42 12.03 -8.59
C LYS A 63 13.09 10.65 -8.61
N ALA A 64 14.09 10.45 -7.76
CA ALA A 64 14.78 9.16 -7.63
C ALA A 64 13.84 8.05 -7.15
N PHE A 65 12.89 8.38 -6.28
CA PHE A 65 11.84 7.44 -5.82
C PHE A 65 10.91 7.04 -6.95
N PHE A 66 10.42 8.00 -7.76
CA PHE A 66 9.58 7.70 -8.93
C PHE A 66 10.31 6.87 -9.97
N GLU A 67 11.57 7.21 -10.27
CA GLU A 67 12.39 6.44 -11.19
C GLU A 67 12.59 5.00 -10.70
N ALA A 68 12.78 4.80 -9.39
CA ALA A 68 12.90 3.48 -8.81
C ALA A 68 11.61 2.66 -8.96
N LEU A 69 10.45 3.27 -8.70
CA LEU A 69 9.14 2.60 -8.89
C LEU A 69 8.91 2.24 -10.35
N THR A 70 9.20 3.15 -11.28
CA THR A 70 9.05 2.91 -12.72
C THR A 70 9.93 1.77 -13.21
N LYS A 71 11.18 1.66 -12.73
CA LYS A 71 12.10 0.58 -13.10
C LYS A 71 11.60 -0.81 -12.74
N ILE A 72 10.78 -0.91 -11.69
CA ILE A 72 10.20 -2.19 -11.25
C ILE A 72 8.77 -2.42 -11.77
N GLY A 73 8.32 -1.59 -12.72
CA GLY A 73 7.02 -1.74 -13.38
C GLY A 73 5.83 -1.21 -12.59
N ILE A 74 6.05 -0.36 -11.60
CA ILE A 74 4.99 0.33 -10.85
C ILE A 74 4.69 1.67 -11.51
N GLU A 75 3.43 1.88 -11.90
CA GLU A 75 2.95 3.18 -12.37
C GLU A 75 2.83 4.14 -11.18
N THR A 76 3.13 5.41 -11.39
CA THR A 76 2.96 6.44 -10.36
C THR A 76 1.91 7.44 -10.76
N LYS A 77 0.99 7.75 -9.85
CA LYS A 77 0.08 8.89 -9.95
C LYS A 77 0.44 9.90 -8.88
N THR A 78 0.72 11.12 -9.29
CA THR A 78 1.14 12.20 -8.40
C THR A 78 0.06 13.25 -8.26
N LYS A 79 -0.02 13.85 -7.09
CA LYS A 79 -0.90 14.96 -6.74
C LYS A 79 -0.13 15.93 -5.87
N ASP A 80 -0.27 17.21 -6.16
CA ASP A 80 0.37 18.23 -5.35
C ASP A 80 -0.33 18.38 -3.99
N LEU A 81 0.48 18.61 -2.96
CA LEU A 81 -0.04 18.91 -1.64
C LEU A 81 -0.78 20.24 -1.65
N GLN A 82 -2.07 20.21 -1.34
CA GLN A 82 -2.87 21.44 -1.23
C GLN A 82 -2.60 22.12 0.10
N VAL A 83 -2.19 23.39 0.03
CA VAL A 83 -2.00 24.25 1.20
C VAL A 83 -3.15 25.25 1.25
N PHE A 84 -3.95 25.22 2.31
CA PHE A 84 -5.06 26.14 2.51
C PHE A 84 -4.61 27.40 3.27
N GLN A 85 -5.39 28.49 3.13
CA GLN A 85 -5.21 29.67 3.95
C GLN A 85 -5.30 29.28 5.44
N GLY A 86 -4.26 29.62 6.21
CA GLY A 86 -4.13 29.21 7.62
C GLY A 86 -3.14 28.04 7.85
N GLY A 87 -2.45 27.55 6.79
CA GLY A 87 -1.38 26.57 6.89
C GLY A 87 -1.84 25.12 6.97
N ALA A 88 -3.14 24.84 6.91
CA ALA A 88 -3.65 23.49 6.82
C ALA A 88 -3.24 22.86 5.48
N LYS A 89 -2.67 21.65 5.55
CA LYS A 89 -2.24 20.88 4.38
C LYS A 89 -3.19 19.69 4.19
N LYS A 90 -3.72 19.52 2.99
CA LYS A 90 -4.52 18.36 2.62
C LYS A 90 -3.97 17.74 1.34
N GLY A 91 -3.73 16.48 1.37
CA GLY A 91 -3.40 15.66 0.22
C GLY A 91 -3.68 14.21 0.58
N ASP A 92 -4.67 13.65 -0.05
CA ASP A 92 -4.98 12.23 0.01
C ASP A 92 -5.34 11.72 -1.38
N TRP A 93 -5.26 10.43 -1.56
CA TRP A 93 -5.61 9.75 -2.80
C TRP A 93 -6.81 8.80 -2.64
N ASP A 94 -7.50 8.81 -1.50
CA ASP A 94 -8.52 7.82 -1.16
C ASP A 94 -9.61 7.72 -2.22
N VAL A 95 -10.11 8.87 -2.69
CA VAL A 95 -11.10 8.90 -3.77
C VAL A 95 -10.50 8.46 -5.09
N GLY A 96 -9.32 8.94 -5.46
CA GLY A 96 -8.66 8.61 -6.73
C GLY A 96 -8.27 7.13 -6.81
N LEU A 97 -7.68 6.59 -5.76
CA LEU A 97 -7.36 5.17 -5.64
C LEU A 97 -8.63 4.32 -5.73
N THR A 98 -9.69 4.71 -5.00
CA THR A 98 -10.98 4.01 -5.00
C THR A 98 -11.60 3.97 -6.40
N VAL A 99 -11.63 5.09 -7.11
CA VAL A 99 -12.16 5.17 -8.48
C VAL A 99 -11.37 4.28 -9.43
N ASP A 100 -10.04 4.31 -9.35
CA ASP A 100 -9.19 3.45 -10.19
C ASP A 100 -9.41 1.96 -9.89
N ALA A 101 -9.52 1.58 -8.61
CA ALA A 101 -9.76 0.20 -8.21
C ALA A 101 -11.11 -0.31 -8.75
N ILE A 102 -12.16 0.49 -8.64
CA ILE A 102 -13.48 0.17 -9.19
C ILE A 102 -13.42 0.03 -10.72
N THR A 103 -12.70 0.93 -11.39
CA THR A 103 -12.57 0.95 -12.85
C THR A 103 -11.83 -0.28 -13.36
N ILE A 104 -10.81 -0.75 -12.63
CA ILE A 104 -9.98 -1.88 -13.00
C ILE A 104 -10.61 -3.23 -12.57
N ALA A 105 -11.44 -3.24 -11.56
CA ALA A 105 -12.07 -4.43 -11.00
C ALA A 105 -12.61 -5.43 -12.06
N PRO A 106 -13.31 -5.02 -13.14
CA PRO A 106 -13.79 -5.96 -14.16
C PRO A 106 -12.70 -6.68 -14.94
N LYS A 107 -11.44 -6.28 -14.80
CA LYS A 107 -10.28 -6.83 -15.52
C LYS A 107 -9.46 -7.79 -14.68
N VAL A 108 -9.77 -7.95 -13.40
CA VAL A 108 -8.94 -8.71 -12.46
C VAL A 108 -9.78 -9.67 -11.63
N ASP A 109 -9.11 -10.64 -11.03
CA ASP A 109 -9.71 -11.64 -10.15
C ASP A 109 -9.42 -11.30 -8.67
N ALA A 110 -8.34 -10.53 -8.44
CA ALA A 110 -7.96 -10.08 -7.13
C ALA A 110 -7.43 -8.63 -7.15
N VAL A 111 -7.72 -7.90 -6.09
CA VAL A 111 -7.19 -6.57 -5.80
C VAL A 111 -6.37 -6.64 -4.52
N VAL A 112 -5.13 -6.17 -4.59
CA VAL A 112 -4.27 -5.99 -3.42
C VAL A 112 -4.24 -4.52 -3.07
N LEU A 113 -4.77 -4.18 -1.91
CA LEU A 113 -4.75 -2.85 -1.33
C LEU A 113 -3.58 -2.74 -0.35
N VAL A 114 -2.59 -1.94 -0.72
CA VAL A 114 -1.39 -1.70 0.11
C VAL A 114 -1.62 -0.42 0.92
N SER A 115 -2.40 -0.54 1.96
CA SER A 115 -2.76 0.52 2.93
C SER A 115 -3.33 -0.09 4.21
N GLY A 116 -3.15 0.60 5.32
CA GLY A 116 -3.76 0.25 6.61
C GLY A 116 -4.97 1.10 6.98
N ASP A 117 -5.43 1.97 6.06
CA ASP A 117 -6.49 2.93 6.32
C ASP A 117 -7.88 2.27 6.29
N GLY A 118 -8.62 2.44 7.39
CA GLY A 118 -9.99 1.94 7.53
C GLY A 118 -11.00 2.62 6.59
N ASP A 119 -10.68 3.78 6.04
CA ASP A 119 -11.56 4.48 5.11
C ASP A 119 -11.76 3.73 3.79
N TYR A 120 -10.91 2.74 3.49
CA TYR A 120 -11.08 1.83 2.36
C TYR A 120 -12.08 0.68 2.58
N ILE A 121 -12.66 0.51 3.76
CA ILE A 121 -13.65 -0.57 4.01
C ILE A 121 -14.82 -0.55 3.01
N PRO A 122 -15.39 0.61 2.63
CA PRO A 122 -16.42 0.65 1.59
C PRO A 122 -15.95 0.09 0.23
N LEU A 123 -14.70 0.38 -0.16
CA LEU A 123 -14.09 -0.18 -1.37
C LEU A 123 -13.95 -1.71 -1.26
N VAL A 124 -13.47 -2.22 -0.13
CA VAL A 124 -13.33 -3.67 0.11
C VAL A 124 -14.67 -4.36 -0.07
N LYS A 125 -15.72 -3.85 0.58
CA LYS A 125 -17.10 -4.41 0.47
C LYS A 125 -17.63 -4.36 -0.96
N TYR A 126 -17.39 -3.25 -1.66
CA TYR A 126 -17.80 -3.11 -3.06
C TYR A 126 -17.16 -4.19 -3.93
N LEU A 127 -15.86 -4.37 -3.83
CA LEU A 127 -15.12 -5.34 -4.63
C LEU A 127 -15.56 -6.78 -4.33
N GLN A 128 -15.76 -7.12 -3.06
CA GLN A 128 -16.23 -8.46 -2.64
C GLN A 128 -17.62 -8.77 -3.18
N ILE A 129 -18.54 -7.81 -3.18
CA ILE A 129 -19.90 -7.98 -3.79
C ILE A 129 -19.78 -8.30 -5.29
N HIS A 130 -18.74 -7.78 -5.97
CA HIS A 130 -18.49 -8.05 -7.38
C HIS A 130 -17.60 -9.29 -7.61
N ALA A 131 -17.48 -10.15 -6.60
CA ALA A 131 -16.69 -11.38 -6.63
C ALA A 131 -15.19 -11.18 -6.87
N ILE A 132 -14.66 -10.02 -6.52
CA ILE A 132 -13.23 -9.73 -6.53
C ILE A 132 -12.63 -10.05 -5.16
N GLN A 133 -11.59 -10.89 -5.13
CA GLN A 133 -10.83 -11.17 -3.93
C GLN A 133 -10.05 -9.93 -3.49
N VAL A 134 -10.15 -9.55 -2.22
CA VAL A 134 -9.47 -8.36 -1.69
C VAL A 134 -8.45 -8.74 -0.63
N GLU A 135 -7.21 -8.44 -0.91
CA GLU A 135 -6.07 -8.66 -0.03
C GLU A 135 -5.55 -7.31 0.47
N VAL A 136 -5.30 -7.22 1.77
CA VAL A 136 -4.71 -6.02 2.39
C VAL A 136 -3.27 -6.30 2.80
N VAL A 137 -2.39 -5.37 2.51
CA VAL A 137 -0.95 -5.45 2.84
C VAL A 137 -0.56 -4.18 3.57
N SER A 138 -0.16 -4.29 4.82
CA SER A 138 0.25 -3.13 5.63
C SER A 138 0.99 -3.56 6.90
N PHE A 139 1.46 -2.59 7.68
CA PHE A 139 2.02 -2.85 9.01
C PHE A 139 0.88 -3.02 10.02
N GLY A 140 0.70 -4.22 10.55
CA GLY A 140 -0.45 -4.57 11.39
C GLY A 140 -0.65 -3.65 12.59
N LYS A 141 0.43 -3.14 13.20
CA LYS A 141 0.37 -2.22 14.33
C LYS A 141 -0.26 -0.86 14.01
N SER A 142 -0.26 -0.44 12.75
CA SER A 142 -0.86 0.82 12.27
C SER A 142 -2.06 0.61 11.36
N THR A 143 -2.51 -0.63 11.19
CA THR A 143 -3.65 -0.99 10.34
C THR A 143 -4.94 -0.99 11.15
N SER A 144 -6.02 -0.47 10.57
CA SER A 144 -7.37 -0.56 11.12
C SER A 144 -7.76 -2.03 11.32
N LYS A 145 -8.13 -2.39 12.54
CA LYS A 145 -8.61 -3.75 12.87
C LYS A 145 -9.82 -4.13 12.00
N ASN A 146 -10.74 -3.20 11.83
CA ASN A 146 -11.91 -3.42 11.00
C ASN A 146 -11.55 -3.67 9.53
N LEU A 147 -10.50 -3.03 9.01
CA LEU A 147 -10.02 -3.29 7.65
C LEU A 147 -9.48 -4.72 7.52
N ILE A 148 -8.68 -5.16 8.50
CA ILE A 148 -8.15 -6.54 8.53
C ILE A 148 -9.29 -7.57 8.57
N GLU A 149 -10.31 -7.33 9.39
CA GLU A 149 -11.46 -8.24 9.54
C GLU A 149 -12.32 -8.34 8.28
N HIS A 150 -12.39 -7.29 7.47
CA HIS A 150 -13.16 -7.28 6.22
C HIS A 150 -12.39 -7.83 5.02
N ALA A 151 -11.06 -7.82 5.05
CA ALA A 151 -10.25 -8.33 3.94
C ALA A 151 -10.35 -9.86 3.84
N ASP A 152 -10.23 -10.39 2.62
CA ASP A 152 -10.17 -11.84 2.40
C ASP A 152 -8.83 -12.43 2.84
N ASP A 153 -7.76 -11.61 2.78
CA ASP A 153 -6.42 -11.96 3.29
C ASP A 153 -5.71 -10.70 3.80
N PHE A 154 -4.81 -10.89 4.76
CA PHE A 154 -4.00 -9.81 5.30
C PHE A 154 -2.54 -10.24 5.43
N ILE A 155 -1.65 -9.45 4.85
CA ILE A 155 -0.20 -9.61 4.98
C ILE A 155 0.32 -8.52 5.92
N ASP A 156 0.76 -8.92 7.12
CA ASP A 156 1.41 -8.02 8.07
C ASP A 156 2.89 -7.85 7.74
N LEU A 157 3.25 -6.68 7.21
CA LEU A 157 4.64 -6.32 6.93
C LEU A 157 5.51 -6.28 8.19
N GLY A 158 4.88 -6.08 9.35
CA GLY A 158 5.54 -6.05 10.65
C GLY A 158 6.02 -7.42 11.16
N GLU A 159 5.54 -8.52 10.58
CA GLU A 159 6.04 -9.87 10.90
C GLU A 159 7.43 -10.14 10.30
N SER A 160 7.79 -9.43 9.23
CA SER A 160 9.08 -9.60 8.56
C SER A 160 9.71 -8.24 8.19
N PRO A 161 10.02 -7.38 9.17
CA PRO A 161 10.47 -6.02 8.90
C PRO A 161 11.79 -5.96 8.14
N ARG A 162 12.68 -6.97 8.29
CA ARG A 162 13.93 -7.06 7.51
C ARG A 162 13.70 -7.19 6.01
N LYS A 163 12.58 -7.77 5.61
CA LYS A 163 12.20 -8.00 4.22
C LYS A 163 11.62 -6.74 3.58
N TYR A 164 10.84 -5.99 4.33
CA TYR A 164 10.03 -4.89 3.82
C TYR A 164 10.55 -3.49 4.14
N LEU A 165 11.60 -3.40 4.96
CA LEU A 165 12.22 -2.13 5.34
C LEU A 165 13.69 -2.07 4.90
N ILE A 166 14.06 -0.97 4.27
CA ILE A 166 15.43 -0.74 3.80
C ILE A 166 16.34 -0.48 5.01
N GLY A 167 17.44 -1.24 5.10
CA GLY A 167 18.46 -1.06 6.15
C GLY A 167 18.03 -1.45 7.56
N TYR A 168 16.98 -2.24 7.72
CA TYR A 168 16.54 -2.73 9.03
C TYR A 168 17.39 -3.94 9.47
N SER A 169 18.16 -3.77 10.57
CA SER A 169 19.08 -4.81 11.07
C SER A 169 18.50 -5.64 12.24
N GLY A 170 17.36 -5.25 12.77
CA GLY A 170 16.72 -5.90 13.93
C GLY A 170 17.36 -5.56 15.29
N ARG A 171 18.41 -4.74 15.33
CA ARG A 171 19.08 -4.31 16.59
C ARG A 171 18.52 -3.01 17.16
N ASP A 172 17.61 -2.34 16.46
CA ASP A 172 17.13 -1.01 16.83
C ASP A 172 15.97 -1.01 17.85
N GLY A 173 15.56 -2.18 18.35
CA GLY A 173 14.47 -2.33 19.33
C GLY A 173 14.87 -2.17 20.81
N GLY A 174 16.09 -1.74 21.12
CA GLY A 174 16.62 -1.77 22.46
C GLY A 174 17.24 -0.47 22.96
N LYS A 175 16.51 0.67 22.93
CA LYS A 175 16.85 1.84 23.78
C LYS A 175 15.60 2.69 24.06
N ARG A 176 14.67 2.19 24.84
CA ARG A 176 13.97 3.08 25.77
C ARG A 176 14.82 3.14 27.02
N LYS A 177 15.59 4.20 27.19
CA LYS A 177 16.11 4.59 28.50
C LYS A 177 14.93 5.13 29.30
N VAL A 178 14.86 4.61 30.49
CA VAL A 178 14.10 5.05 31.66
C VAL A 178 14.26 6.56 31.88
#